data_a347943728f3e3eebecfd4e9f2e5c058
#
_entry.id   a347943728f3e3eebecfd4e9f2e5c058
#
_cell.length_a   1.000
_cell.length_b   1.000
_cell.length_c   1.000
_cell.angle_alpha   90.00
_cell.angle_beta   90.00
_cell.angle_gamma   90.00
#
_symmetry.space_group_name_H-M   'P 1'
#
loop_
_entity.id
_entity.type
_entity.pdbx_description
1 polymer ?
#
loop_
_entity_poly.entity_id
_entity_poly.type
_entity_poly.pdbx_seq_one_letter_code
_entity_poly.pdbx_strand_id
1 'polypeptide(L)'
;YVGNIRYNTTPSTALQINANDIARLFRKYTSGEALQYLTLTSVPATGSLYYNYYNTSKYGSAQMPLTASTAGNVVFSYSPASASEYDLSELTYIPSGSNYCTSLGFTGYSSNGTTVSATILISVTASPVSEVYSVTTKGTSVNFPANSVYSAVASATGFGLSSIQLLELPASKAGVLYSGSYAADVTTAYSYGDGTGSMSQLRFIPNSGFTGSVSIPYVALNSSGTAIGSGVVSIGVVDSVKKFTDISTSTWCYKYVTELASANVISGY
;
A
#
# COMPACT_ATOMS: atom_id res chain seq x y z
N TYR A 1 -5.79 6.87 -13.39
CA TYR A 1 -5.30 6.49 -12.05
C TYR A 1 -5.24 4.98 -11.95
N VAL A 2 -4.08 4.43 -11.75
CA VAL A 2 -3.86 2.99 -12.01
C VAL A 2 -3.32 2.24 -10.78
N GLY A 3 -3.28 2.83 -9.62
CA GLY A 3 -2.86 2.15 -8.39
C GLY A 3 -2.01 3.02 -7.47
N ASN A 4 -1.69 2.48 -6.32
CA ASN A 4 -0.91 3.16 -5.29
C ASN A 4 0.32 2.33 -4.91
N ILE A 5 1.43 3.00 -4.72
CA ILE A 5 2.57 2.49 -3.96
C ILE A 5 2.41 3.03 -2.54
N ARG A 6 2.69 2.21 -1.55
CA ARG A 6 2.53 2.58 -0.14
C ARG A 6 3.82 2.36 0.62
N TYR A 7 4.22 3.40 1.34
CA TYR A 7 5.35 3.33 2.28
C TYR A 7 4.91 3.71 3.68
N ASN A 8 5.61 3.16 4.67
CA ASN A 8 5.53 3.57 6.06
C ASN A 8 6.91 4.01 6.53
N THR A 9 6.96 5.08 7.31
CA THR A 9 8.18 5.55 7.97
C THR A 9 7.86 6.11 9.35
N THR A 10 8.88 6.41 10.12
CA THR A 10 8.77 7.06 11.44
C THR A 10 9.15 8.54 11.36
N PRO A 11 8.78 9.37 12.35
CA PRO A 11 9.04 10.82 12.32
C PRO A 11 10.51 11.21 12.15
N SER A 12 11.44 10.34 12.55
CA SER A 12 12.89 10.59 12.53
C SER A 12 13.63 9.84 11.41
N THR A 13 12.91 9.11 10.55
CA THR A 13 13.53 8.25 9.54
C THR A 13 13.24 8.80 8.14
N ALA A 14 14.27 9.27 7.46
CA ALA A 14 14.20 9.61 6.05
C ALA A 14 13.82 8.37 5.23
N LEU A 15 12.93 8.54 4.26
CA LEU A 15 12.42 7.48 3.41
C LEU A 15 12.93 7.65 1.99
N GLN A 16 13.80 6.76 1.54
CA GLN A 16 14.20 6.69 0.14
C GLN A 16 13.13 5.97 -0.67
N ILE A 17 12.68 6.59 -1.76
CA ILE A 17 11.68 6.01 -2.66
C ILE A 17 12.35 4.94 -3.52
N ASN A 18 11.80 3.72 -3.51
CA ASN A 18 12.38 2.62 -4.26
C ASN A 18 11.93 2.68 -5.74
N ALA A 19 12.87 2.99 -6.63
CA ALA A 19 12.63 3.03 -8.08
C ALA A 19 12.08 1.71 -8.64
N ASN A 20 12.46 0.56 -8.06
CA ASN A 20 11.96 -0.74 -8.49
C ASN A 20 10.47 -0.96 -8.18
N ASP A 21 9.96 -0.36 -7.12
CA ASP A 21 8.52 -0.44 -6.80
C ASP A 21 7.70 0.31 -7.86
N ILE A 22 8.20 1.47 -8.30
CA ILE A 22 7.59 2.26 -9.37
C ILE A 22 7.65 1.49 -10.70
N ALA A 23 8.81 0.93 -11.05
CA ALA A 23 8.98 0.15 -12.27
C ALA A 23 8.09 -1.11 -12.29
N ARG A 24 7.91 -1.76 -11.13
CA ARG A 24 7.01 -2.92 -10.99
C ARG A 24 5.56 -2.52 -11.17
N LEU A 25 5.11 -1.41 -10.58
CA LEU A 25 3.77 -0.88 -10.78
C LEU A 25 3.54 -0.51 -12.25
N PHE A 26 4.47 0.20 -12.87
CA PHE A 26 4.41 0.59 -14.28
C PHE A 26 4.24 -0.63 -15.18
N ARG A 27 5.09 -1.65 -15.01
CA ARG A 27 5.04 -2.90 -15.77
C ARG A 27 3.71 -3.66 -15.60
N LYS A 28 3.14 -3.63 -14.40
CA LYS A 28 1.82 -4.24 -14.10
C LYS A 28 0.70 -3.65 -14.96
N TYR A 29 0.75 -2.35 -15.21
CA TYR A 29 -0.34 -1.61 -15.90
C TYR A 29 -0.06 -1.29 -17.38
N THR A 30 1.09 -1.69 -17.89
CA THR A 30 1.50 -1.49 -19.31
C THR A 30 1.70 -2.79 -20.08
N SER A 31 1.13 -3.91 -19.63
CA SER A 31 1.34 -5.23 -20.25
C SER A 31 2.80 -5.64 -20.34
N GLY A 32 3.64 -5.20 -19.40
CA GLY A 32 5.03 -5.62 -19.28
C GLY A 32 6.07 -4.64 -19.81
N GLU A 33 5.69 -3.45 -20.28
CA GLU A 33 6.65 -2.44 -20.74
C GLU A 33 7.57 -1.94 -19.60
N ALA A 34 8.79 -1.58 -19.97
CA ALA A 34 9.76 -1.06 -19.02
C ALA A 34 9.57 0.46 -18.79
N LEU A 35 9.63 0.88 -17.52
CA LEU A 35 9.72 2.28 -17.15
C LEU A 35 11.06 2.86 -17.62
N GLN A 36 11.04 3.97 -18.35
CA GLN A 36 12.23 4.73 -18.69
C GLN A 36 12.49 5.90 -17.75
N TYR A 37 11.46 6.72 -17.53
CA TYR A 37 11.55 7.87 -16.67
C TYR A 37 10.16 8.21 -16.08
N LEU A 38 10.14 9.11 -15.13
CA LEU A 38 8.92 9.70 -14.62
C LEU A 38 9.05 11.22 -14.44
N THR A 39 7.90 11.89 -14.34
CA THR A 39 7.75 13.26 -13.85
C THR A 39 6.81 13.24 -12.65
N LEU A 40 7.05 14.13 -11.68
CA LEU A 40 6.15 14.29 -10.54
C LEU A 40 4.98 15.18 -10.93
N THR A 41 3.76 14.77 -10.58
CA THR A 41 2.53 15.54 -10.80
C THR A 41 2.09 16.28 -9.54
N SER A 42 2.55 15.83 -8.37
CA SER A 42 2.39 16.53 -7.08
C SER A 42 3.52 16.16 -6.12
N VAL A 43 3.76 17.02 -5.14
CA VAL A 43 4.68 16.78 -4.02
C VAL A 43 3.91 16.58 -2.72
N PRO A 44 4.52 15.97 -1.68
CA PRO A 44 3.88 15.80 -0.38
C PRO A 44 3.41 17.14 0.22
N ALA A 45 2.17 17.17 0.74
CA ALA A 45 1.63 18.34 1.44
C ALA A 45 2.25 18.53 2.82
N THR A 46 2.78 17.45 3.42
CA THR A 46 3.41 17.45 4.74
C THR A 46 4.75 16.72 4.63
N GLY A 47 5.78 17.22 5.30
CA GLY A 47 7.16 16.80 5.11
C GLY A 47 7.81 17.46 3.89
N SER A 48 8.97 16.99 3.50
CA SER A 48 9.74 17.56 2.39
C SER A 48 10.27 16.47 1.48
N LEU A 49 10.26 16.70 0.18
CA LEU A 49 10.82 15.80 -0.81
C LEU A 49 12.13 16.39 -1.35
N TYR A 50 13.16 15.56 -1.45
CA TYR A 50 14.45 15.94 -1.98
C TYR A 50 14.91 15.00 -3.09
N TYR A 51 15.66 15.54 -4.02
CA TYR A 51 16.56 14.80 -4.87
C TYR A 51 17.97 14.81 -4.23
N ASN A 52 18.65 13.66 -4.26
CA ASN A 52 20.03 13.49 -3.78
C ASN A 52 20.24 14.05 -2.35
N TYR A 53 19.34 13.70 -1.42
CA TYR A 53 19.33 14.22 -0.05
C TYR A 53 20.68 14.05 0.67
N TYR A 54 21.34 12.91 0.45
CA TYR A 54 22.62 12.60 1.08
C TYR A 54 23.83 13.12 0.29
N ASN A 55 23.60 13.76 -0.87
CA ASN A 55 24.65 14.28 -1.76
C ASN A 55 25.63 13.20 -2.21
N THR A 56 25.14 11.99 -2.47
CA THR A 56 25.94 10.82 -2.85
C THR A 56 25.74 10.38 -4.30
N SER A 57 24.74 10.94 -5.00
CA SER A 57 24.47 10.60 -6.40
C SER A 57 25.60 11.04 -7.31
N LYS A 58 25.98 10.18 -8.24
CA LYS A 58 26.87 10.48 -9.36
C LYS A 58 26.15 11.07 -10.57
N TYR A 59 24.81 11.10 -10.54
CA TYR A 59 23.93 11.59 -11.59
C TYR A 59 23.19 12.84 -11.11
N GLY A 60 22.85 13.73 -12.06
CA GLY A 60 22.18 14.98 -11.75
C GLY A 60 23.03 15.97 -10.97
N SER A 61 22.38 16.91 -10.30
CA SER A 61 23.01 17.97 -9.53
C SER A 61 23.19 17.60 -8.05
N ALA A 62 23.75 18.52 -7.28
CA ALA A 62 23.79 18.48 -5.81
C ALA A 62 22.37 18.35 -5.21
N GLN A 63 22.29 18.17 -3.89
CA GLN A 63 21.02 18.12 -3.14
C GLN A 63 20.05 19.23 -3.59
N MET A 64 18.83 18.85 -3.91
CA MET A 64 17.81 19.77 -4.41
C MET A 64 16.47 19.52 -3.74
N PRO A 65 15.86 20.50 -3.07
CA PRO A 65 14.49 20.39 -2.58
C PRO A 65 13.50 20.38 -3.77
N LEU A 66 12.55 19.48 -3.73
CA LEU A 66 11.50 19.34 -4.72
C LEU A 66 10.20 19.96 -4.19
N THR A 67 9.84 21.09 -4.72
CA THR A 67 8.63 21.84 -4.37
C THR A 67 7.59 21.74 -5.48
N ALA A 68 6.37 22.19 -5.24
CA ALA A 68 5.32 22.21 -6.28
C ALA A 68 5.72 23.00 -7.53
N SER A 69 6.60 23.99 -7.39
CA SER A 69 7.10 24.79 -8.53
C SER A 69 8.27 24.15 -9.29
N THR A 70 9.01 23.24 -8.67
CA THR A 70 10.21 22.63 -9.27
C THR A 70 10.03 21.19 -9.72
N ALA A 71 9.24 20.41 -8.98
CA ALA A 71 9.12 18.97 -9.17
C ALA A 71 8.59 18.56 -10.55
N GLY A 72 7.60 19.27 -11.08
CA GLY A 72 7.01 19.00 -12.40
C GLY A 72 7.94 19.27 -13.58
N ASN A 73 9.03 20.00 -13.36
CA ASN A 73 10.01 20.36 -14.40
C ASN A 73 11.22 19.40 -14.43
N VAL A 74 11.26 18.42 -13.53
CA VAL A 74 12.38 17.46 -13.44
C VAL A 74 11.95 16.12 -13.98
N VAL A 75 12.77 15.55 -14.86
CA VAL A 75 12.62 14.20 -15.40
C VAL A 75 13.55 13.27 -14.63
N PHE A 76 12.99 12.25 -13.98
CA PHE A 76 13.75 11.26 -13.20
C PHE A 76 13.90 9.97 -14.01
N SER A 77 15.13 9.68 -14.44
CA SER A 77 15.46 8.47 -15.22
C SER A 77 15.53 7.24 -14.31
N TYR A 78 14.91 6.13 -14.75
CA TYR A 78 15.00 4.86 -14.03
C TYR A 78 16.39 4.23 -14.10
N SER A 79 17.08 4.42 -15.23
CA SER A 79 18.47 3.96 -15.45
C SER A 79 19.24 5.07 -16.15
N PRO A 80 19.74 6.08 -15.42
CA PRO A 80 20.43 7.20 -16.02
C PRO A 80 21.73 6.77 -16.72
N ALA A 81 21.97 7.31 -17.90
CA ALA A 81 23.13 7.01 -18.73
C ALA A 81 24.21 8.10 -18.65
N SER A 82 23.87 9.31 -18.16
CA SER A 82 24.77 10.45 -18.11
C SER A 82 24.63 11.24 -16.83
N ALA A 83 25.66 12.01 -16.47
CA ALA A 83 25.67 12.88 -15.29
C ALA A 83 24.66 14.04 -15.35
N SER A 84 24.08 14.32 -16.51
CA SER A 84 23.03 15.35 -16.66
C SER A 84 21.62 14.85 -16.36
N GLU A 85 21.44 13.56 -16.17
CA GLU A 85 20.15 12.96 -15.83
C GLU A 85 19.95 12.90 -14.33
N TYR A 86 18.69 12.98 -13.87
CA TYR A 86 18.33 12.78 -12.47
C TYR A 86 17.97 11.33 -12.23
N ASP A 87 18.64 10.69 -11.28
CA ASP A 87 18.39 9.28 -10.93
C ASP A 87 17.13 9.15 -10.07
N LEU A 88 16.17 8.36 -10.54
CA LEU A 88 14.94 8.10 -9.81
C LEU A 88 15.18 7.49 -8.41
N SER A 89 16.25 6.72 -8.24
CA SER A 89 16.60 6.10 -6.96
C SER A 89 17.03 7.07 -5.88
N GLU A 90 17.30 8.33 -6.24
CA GLU A 90 17.77 9.38 -5.32
C GLU A 90 16.64 10.24 -4.74
N LEU A 91 15.40 9.88 -4.98
CA LEU A 91 14.24 10.55 -4.35
C LEU A 91 14.13 10.15 -2.89
N THR A 92 14.18 11.16 -1.99
CA THR A 92 14.11 10.95 -0.53
C THR A 92 13.05 11.86 0.08
N TYR A 93 12.15 11.27 0.85
CA TYR A 93 11.17 11.99 1.64
C TYR A 93 11.62 12.14 3.09
N ILE A 94 11.50 13.37 3.62
CA ILE A 94 11.86 13.73 5.00
C ILE A 94 10.58 14.04 5.76
N PRO A 95 10.22 13.24 6.78
CA PRO A 95 9.03 13.47 7.59
C PRO A 95 9.10 14.76 8.42
N SER A 96 7.93 15.34 8.72
CA SER A 96 7.79 16.42 9.69
C SER A 96 6.63 16.13 10.65
N GLY A 97 6.94 15.64 11.84
CA GLY A 97 5.92 15.20 12.80
C GLY A 97 5.48 13.76 12.60
N SER A 98 4.40 13.34 13.28
CA SER A 98 3.91 11.95 13.32
C SER A 98 2.39 11.87 13.16
N ASN A 99 1.92 10.65 12.86
CA ASN A 99 0.50 10.29 12.78
C ASN A 99 -0.26 11.05 11.68
N TYR A 100 0.31 11.04 10.48
CA TYR A 100 -0.32 11.56 9.27
C TYR A 100 -0.01 10.68 8.06
N CYS A 101 -0.81 10.85 7.00
CA CYS A 101 -0.51 10.39 5.66
C CYS A 101 -0.31 11.58 4.73
N THR A 102 0.62 11.44 3.82
CA THR A 102 0.83 12.37 2.72
C THR A 102 1.02 11.59 1.43
N SER A 103 0.98 12.26 0.29
CA SER A 103 1.14 11.59 -0.99
C SER A 103 1.90 12.44 -1.98
N LEU A 104 2.52 11.79 -2.94
CA LEU A 104 3.05 12.41 -4.14
C LEU A 104 2.53 11.67 -5.36
N GLY A 105 2.18 12.42 -6.39
CA GLY A 105 1.73 11.88 -7.67
C GLY A 105 2.87 11.85 -8.68
N PHE A 106 2.81 10.90 -9.61
CA PHE A 106 3.74 10.83 -10.72
C PHE A 106 3.08 10.31 -12.00
N THR A 107 3.71 10.61 -13.14
CA THR A 107 3.45 9.96 -14.42
C THR A 107 4.74 9.30 -14.89
N GLY A 108 4.71 7.99 -15.08
CA GLY A 108 5.80 7.21 -15.66
C GLY A 108 5.63 7.06 -17.17
N TYR A 109 6.74 6.90 -17.88
CA TYR A 109 6.82 6.83 -19.33
C TYR A 109 7.69 5.65 -19.77
N SER A 110 7.25 4.94 -20.84
CA SER A 110 8.07 3.95 -21.56
C SER A 110 8.75 4.58 -22.78
N SER A 111 9.64 3.84 -23.40
CA SER A 111 10.27 4.21 -24.69
C SER A 111 9.28 4.38 -25.84
N ASN A 112 8.16 3.70 -25.75
CA ASN A 112 7.12 3.72 -26.78
C ASN A 112 6.08 4.82 -26.58
N GLY A 113 6.27 5.67 -25.55
CA GLY A 113 5.35 6.75 -25.21
C GLY A 113 4.13 6.31 -24.37
N THR A 114 4.07 5.04 -23.95
CA THR A 114 3.02 4.59 -23.01
C THR A 114 3.21 5.27 -21.66
N THR A 115 2.12 5.71 -21.04
CA THR A 115 2.14 6.42 -19.76
C THR A 115 1.30 5.74 -18.70
N VAL A 116 1.74 5.83 -17.46
CA VAL A 116 0.99 5.41 -16.27
C VAL A 116 1.07 6.51 -15.22
N SER A 117 -0.08 7.02 -14.80
CA SER A 117 -0.18 7.96 -13.67
C SER A 117 -0.61 7.22 -12.42
N ALA A 118 0.12 7.43 -11.33
CA ALA A 118 -0.13 6.78 -10.05
C ALA A 118 0.25 7.68 -8.87
N THR A 119 -0.03 7.21 -7.66
CA THR A 119 0.28 7.92 -6.42
C THR A 119 1.14 7.06 -5.51
N ILE A 120 2.14 7.67 -4.89
CA ILE A 120 2.86 7.11 -3.75
C ILE A 120 2.23 7.69 -2.48
N LEU A 121 1.72 6.82 -1.62
CA LEU A 121 1.19 7.16 -0.31
C LEU A 121 2.25 6.90 0.76
N ILE A 122 2.49 7.87 1.62
CA ILE A 122 3.46 7.78 2.71
C ILE A 122 2.73 7.98 4.04
N SER A 123 2.75 6.96 4.89
CA SER A 123 2.31 7.03 6.28
C SER A 123 3.50 7.32 7.19
N VAL A 124 3.35 8.31 8.05
CA VAL A 124 4.32 8.64 9.11
C VAL A 124 3.66 8.38 10.45
N THR A 125 4.04 7.29 11.10
CA THR A 125 3.46 6.82 12.36
C THR A 125 4.55 6.44 13.34
N ALA A 126 4.25 6.44 14.65
CA ALA A 126 5.21 6.05 15.70
C ALA A 126 5.72 4.61 15.48
N SER A 127 4.85 3.75 14.98
CA SER A 127 5.20 2.42 14.48
C SER A 127 4.37 2.10 13.22
N PRO A 128 4.83 1.21 12.33
CA PRO A 128 4.01 0.77 11.20
C PRO A 128 2.70 0.16 11.66
N VAL A 129 1.59 0.44 10.96
CA VAL A 129 0.34 -0.28 11.18
C VAL A 129 0.54 -1.74 10.80
N SER A 130 0.37 -2.63 11.76
CA SER A 130 0.56 -4.06 11.55
C SER A 130 -0.39 -4.60 10.48
N GLU A 131 0.12 -5.49 9.63
CA GLU A 131 -0.71 -6.22 8.68
C GLU A 131 -1.73 -7.08 9.44
N VAL A 132 -2.99 -7.01 9.03
CA VAL A 132 -4.05 -7.85 9.56
C VAL A 132 -4.28 -9.01 8.58
N TYR A 133 -4.15 -10.24 9.07
CA TYR A 133 -4.28 -11.44 8.25
C TYR A 133 -5.57 -12.19 8.55
N SER A 134 -6.22 -12.66 7.49
CA SER A 134 -7.35 -13.58 7.53
C SER A 134 -7.13 -14.72 6.53
N VAL A 135 -7.80 -15.84 6.74
CA VAL A 135 -7.73 -16.99 5.84
C VAL A 135 -9.12 -17.53 5.55
N THR A 136 -9.32 -17.99 4.33
CA THR A 136 -10.55 -18.67 3.89
C THR A 136 -10.23 -19.74 2.85
N THR A 137 -11.22 -20.56 2.53
CA THR A 137 -11.12 -21.52 1.41
C THR A 137 -11.70 -20.92 0.14
N LYS A 138 -11.23 -21.41 -1.01
CA LYS A 138 -11.77 -21.02 -2.33
C LYS A 138 -13.31 -21.17 -2.34
N GLY A 139 -13.99 -20.17 -2.90
CA GLY A 139 -15.45 -20.12 -2.94
C GLY A 139 -16.14 -19.80 -1.61
N THR A 140 -15.42 -19.73 -0.49
CA THR A 140 -16.00 -19.42 0.83
C THR A 140 -15.74 -17.97 1.18
N SER A 141 -16.78 -17.22 1.51
CA SER A 141 -16.66 -15.81 1.88
C SER A 141 -15.99 -15.63 3.24
N VAL A 142 -15.29 -14.52 3.41
CA VAL A 142 -14.68 -14.10 4.68
C VAL A 142 -15.02 -12.64 4.98
N ASN A 143 -15.42 -12.36 6.22
CA ASN A 143 -15.68 -10.99 6.65
C ASN A 143 -14.38 -10.21 6.82
N PHE A 144 -14.44 -8.93 6.54
CA PHE A 144 -13.33 -8.01 6.80
C PHE A 144 -13.08 -7.91 8.30
N PRO A 145 -11.82 -8.03 8.77
CA PRO A 145 -11.51 -8.11 10.19
C PRO A 145 -11.48 -6.72 10.86
N ALA A 146 -12.64 -6.04 10.92
CA ALA A 146 -12.78 -4.65 11.35
C ALA A 146 -12.15 -4.36 12.74
N ASN A 147 -12.38 -5.23 13.72
CA ASN A 147 -11.83 -5.05 15.09
C ASN A 147 -10.31 -5.19 15.12
N SER A 148 -9.74 -6.10 14.35
CA SER A 148 -8.29 -6.27 14.25
C SER A 148 -7.64 -5.06 13.56
N VAL A 149 -8.30 -4.52 12.53
CA VAL A 149 -7.88 -3.29 11.85
C VAL A 149 -7.91 -2.10 12.82
N TYR A 150 -8.99 -1.95 13.58
CA TYR A 150 -9.09 -0.91 14.63
C TYR A 150 -7.93 -1.01 15.62
N SER A 151 -7.67 -2.19 16.16
CA SER A 151 -6.60 -2.42 17.14
C SER A 151 -5.21 -2.15 16.56
N ALA A 152 -4.96 -2.58 15.32
CA ALA A 152 -3.67 -2.34 14.65
C ALA A 152 -3.41 -0.84 14.42
N VAL A 153 -4.44 -0.09 14.00
CA VAL A 153 -4.35 1.36 13.82
C VAL A 153 -4.15 2.08 15.15
N ALA A 154 -4.96 1.76 16.17
CA ALA A 154 -4.86 2.38 17.50
C ALA A 154 -3.47 2.14 18.13
N SER A 155 -2.92 0.94 18.01
CA SER A 155 -1.58 0.61 18.50
C SER A 155 -0.46 1.38 17.80
N ALA A 156 -0.59 1.57 16.48
CA ALA A 156 0.43 2.25 15.68
C ALA A 156 0.40 3.77 15.82
N THR A 157 -0.81 4.35 15.92
CA THR A 157 -1.02 5.80 15.83
C THR A 157 -1.31 6.46 17.18
N GLY A 158 -1.81 5.71 18.15
CA GLY A 158 -2.34 6.23 19.40
C GLY A 158 -3.72 6.89 19.27
N PHE A 159 -4.32 6.88 18.07
CA PHE A 159 -5.64 7.47 17.80
C PHE A 159 -6.70 6.40 17.53
N GLY A 160 -7.95 6.72 17.89
CA GLY A 160 -9.10 5.89 17.51
C GLY A 160 -9.40 5.98 16.02
N LEU A 161 -9.60 4.84 15.40
CA LEU A 161 -10.05 4.73 14.01
C LEU A 161 -11.54 5.09 13.91
N SER A 162 -11.89 6.00 13.02
CA SER A 162 -13.29 6.33 12.72
C SER A 162 -13.79 5.62 11.46
N SER A 163 -12.98 5.59 10.42
CA SER A 163 -13.30 4.92 9.16
C SER A 163 -12.02 4.53 8.40
N ILE A 164 -12.18 3.69 7.39
CA ILE A 164 -11.14 3.42 6.40
C ILE A 164 -11.62 3.78 5.01
N GLN A 165 -10.69 4.14 4.14
CA GLN A 165 -10.90 4.21 2.70
C GLN A 165 -9.98 3.19 2.02
N LEU A 166 -10.55 2.38 1.13
CA LEU A 166 -9.78 1.39 0.38
C LEU A 166 -8.92 2.09 -0.66
N LEU A 167 -7.68 1.65 -0.83
CA LEU A 167 -6.76 2.20 -1.82
C LEU A 167 -6.78 1.41 -3.13
N GLU A 168 -7.06 0.12 -3.04
CA GLU A 168 -7.14 -0.79 -4.17
C GLU A 168 -8.14 -1.91 -3.85
N LEU A 169 -8.88 -2.35 -4.85
CA LEU A 169 -9.75 -3.52 -4.74
C LEU A 169 -8.97 -4.79 -5.13
N PRO A 170 -9.40 -5.96 -4.61
CA PRO A 170 -8.88 -7.24 -5.07
C PRO A 170 -8.95 -7.39 -6.59
N ALA A 171 -7.93 -7.99 -7.19
CA ALA A 171 -7.95 -8.30 -8.62
C ALA A 171 -9.16 -9.20 -8.94
N SER A 172 -9.89 -8.92 -10.03
CA SER A 172 -11.12 -9.65 -10.42
C SER A 172 -10.93 -11.15 -10.56
N LYS A 173 -9.72 -11.60 -10.94
CA LYS A 173 -9.34 -13.02 -10.97
C LYS A 173 -9.30 -13.68 -9.59
N ALA A 174 -9.11 -12.90 -8.53
CA ALA A 174 -9.04 -13.42 -7.16
C ALA A 174 -10.44 -13.52 -6.52
N GLY A 175 -11.33 -12.59 -6.82
CA GLY A 175 -12.66 -12.51 -6.24
C GLY A 175 -13.19 -11.10 -6.15
N VAL A 176 -14.23 -10.89 -5.37
CA VAL A 176 -14.90 -9.59 -5.21
C VAL A 176 -15.03 -9.25 -3.73
N LEU A 177 -14.71 -8.01 -3.38
CA LEU A 177 -15.00 -7.43 -2.08
C LEU A 177 -16.38 -6.73 -2.15
N TYR A 178 -17.28 -7.11 -1.27
CA TYR A 178 -18.62 -6.54 -1.15
C TYR A 178 -18.75 -5.67 0.09
N SER A 179 -19.62 -4.66 0.01
CA SER A 179 -20.17 -3.92 1.15
C SER A 179 -21.68 -4.17 1.18
N GLY A 180 -22.14 -5.01 2.10
CA GLY A 180 -23.50 -5.52 2.10
C GLY A 180 -23.80 -6.30 0.81
N SER A 181 -24.75 -5.82 0.01
CA SER A 181 -25.16 -6.44 -1.26
C SER A 181 -24.48 -5.87 -2.51
N TYR A 182 -23.69 -4.82 -2.38
CA TYR A 182 -23.05 -4.13 -3.49
C TYR A 182 -21.53 -4.38 -3.49
N ALA A 183 -20.90 -4.33 -4.65
CA ALA A 183 -19.45 -4.35 -4.73
C ALA A 183 -18.88 -3.13 -4.00
N ALA A 184 -17.83 -3.33 -3.21
CA ALA A 184 -17.12 -2.24 -2.54
C ALA A 184 -16.40 -1.36 -3.58
N ASP A 185 -16.15 -0.11 -3.21
CA ASP A 185 -15.45 0.85 -4.05
C ASP A 185 -14.33 1.57 -3.27
N VAL A 186 -13.46 2.26 -3.97
CA VAL A 186 -12.31 2.98 -3.39
C VAL A 186 -12.61 4.43 -3.02
N THR A 187 -13.82 4.91 -3.29
CA THR A 187 -14.24 6.30 -3.02
C THR A 187 -15.02 6.44 -1.72
N THR A 188 -15.56 5.34 -1.23
CA THR A 188 -16.35 5.28 0.00
C THR A 188 -15.46 5.18 1.24
N ALA A 189 -15.75 5.98 2.26
CA ALA A 189 -15.21 5.82 3.61
C ALA A 189 -16.09 4.84 4.40
N TYR A 190 -15.54 3.68 4.74
CA TYR A 190 -16.23 2.64 5.52
C TYR A 190 -16.03 2.89 7.00
N SER A 191 -17.11 3.22 7.72
CA SER A 191 -17.05 3.55 9.15
C SER A 191 -16.70 2.35 10.03
N TYR A 192 -15.99 2.60 11.14
CA TYR A 192 -15.85 1.61 12.20
C TYR A 192 -17.14 1.58 13.03
N GLY A 193 -17.67 0.38 13.27
CA GLY A 193 -18.94 0.14 13.93
C GLY A 193 -19.89 -0.67 13.06
N ASP A 194 -21.16 -0.66 13.43
CA ASP A 194 -22.21 -1.39 12.74
C ASP A 194 -23.05 -0.45 11.87
N GLY A 195 -23.71 -1.02 10.88
CA GLY A 195 -24.64 -0.31 9.99
C GLY A 195 -24.19 -0.28 8.54
N THR A 196 -25.02 0.34 7.71
CA THR A 196 -24.78 0.44 6.26
C THR A 196 -23.52 1.29 6.00
N GLY A 197 -22.64 0.79 5.13
CA GLY A 197 -21.39 1.47 4.80
C GLY A 197 -20.31 1.35 5.87
N SER A 198 -20.44 0.41 6.81
CA SER A 198 -19.42 0.14 7.81
C SER A 198 -18.43 -0.95 7.38
N MET A 199 -17.28 -1.00 8.05
CA MET A 199 -16.30 -2.07 7.84
C MET A 199 -16.85 -3.47 8.16
N SER A 200 -17.83 -3.57 9.08
CA SER A 200 -18.49 -4.83 9.42
C SER A 200 -19.32 -5.40 8.27
N GLN A 201 -19.70 -4.58 7.29
CA GLN A 201 -20.41 -4.98 6.07
C GLN A 201 -19.45 -5.40 4.94
N LEU A 202 -18.14 -5.18 5.09
CA LEU A 202 -17.18 -5.61 4.09
C LEU A 202 -16.96 -7.12 4.17
N ARG A 203 -17.08 -7.79 3.02
CA ARG A 203 -16.93 -9.24 2.89
C ARG A 203 -16.26 -9.59 1.56
N PHE A 204 -15.18 -10.31 1.63
CA PHE A 204 -14.50 -10.83 0.42
C PHE A 204 -15.07 -12.21 0.05
N ILE A 205 -15.38 -12.38 -1.22
CA ILE A 205 -15.81 -13.66 -1.81
C ILE A 205 -14.78 -14.05 -2.86
N PRO A 206 -13.92 -15.04 -2.57
CA PRO A 206 -12.96 -15.53 -3.55
C PRO A 206 -13.66 -16.30 -4.68
N ASN A 207 -13.10 -16.23 -5.87
CA ASN A 207 -13.51 -17.08 -6.98
C ASN A 207 -13.25 -18.56 -6.64
N SER A 208 -14.10 -19.45 -7.12
CA SER A 208 -14.04 -20.89 -6.82
C SER A 208 -12.76 -21.58 -7.30
N GLY A 209 -12.10 -21.04 -8.31
CA GLY A 209 -10.83 -21.54 -8.83
C GLY A 209 -9.58 -20.83 -8.32
N PHE A 210 -9.74 -19.82 -7.45
CA PHE A 210 -8.60 -19.02 -6.98
C PHE A 210 -8.03 -19.58 -5.66
N THR A 211 -6.73 -19.74 -5.61
CA THR A 211 -5.91 -19.88 -4.40
C THR A 211 -4.75 -18.90 -4.45
N GLY A 212 -4.33 -18.40 -3.29
CA GLY A 212 -3.25 -17.41 -3.19
C GLY A 212 -3.56 -16.32 -2.17
N SER A 213 -2.74 -15.30 -2.14
CA SER A 213 -2.90 -14.16 -1.23
C SER A 213 -3.56 -12.97 -1.92
N VAL A 214 -4.50 -12.34 -1.23
CA VAL A 214 -5.19 -11.11 -1.63
C VAL A 214 -4.79 -10.01 -0.68
N SER A 215 -4.39 -8.86 -1.19
CA SER A 215 -4.01 -7.68 -0.42
C SER A 215 -5.09 -6.60 -0.60
N ILE A 216 -5.56 -6.06 0.51
CA ILE A 216 -6.55 -4.97 0.57
C ILE A 216 -5.92 -3.80 1.34
N PRO A 217 -5.21 -2.90 0.65
CA PRO A 217 -4.62 -1.73 1.27
C PRO A 217 -5.67 -0.67 1.59
N TYR A 218 -5.49 0.03 2.71
CA TYR A 218 -6.41 1.06 3.18
C TYR A 218 -5.70 2.25 3.81
N VAL A 219 -6.36 3.41 3.82
CA VAL A 219 -6.04 4.57 4.65
C VAL A 219 -6.98 4.59 5.85
N ALA A 220 -6.41 4.80 7.03
CA ALA A 220 -7.14 4.99 8.28
C ALA A 220 -7.47 6.48 8.46
N LEU A 221 -8.73 6.77 8.77
CA LEU A 221 -9.24 8.12 8.95
C LEU A 221 -9.74 8.31 10.39
N ASN A 222 -9.48 9.48 10.96
CA ASN A 222 -10.07 9.89 12.24
C ASN A 222 -11.49 10.44 12.06
N SER A 223 -12.13 10.89 13.15
CA SER A 223 -13.49 11.44 13.13
C SER A 223 -13.66 12.73 12.31
N SER A 224 -12.56 13.43 12.04
CA SER A 224 -12.54 14.61 11.16
C SER A 224 -12.30 14.27 9.70
N GLY A 225 -12.20 12.98 9.34
CA GLY A 225 -11.87 12.53 7.99
C GLY A 225 -10.40 12.70 7.61
N THR A 226 -9.54 13.05 8.57
CA THR A 226 -8.09 13.21 8.33
C THR A 226 -7.41 11.85 8.36
N ALA A 227 -6.52 11.60 7.40
CA ALA A 227 -5.71 10.39 7.34
C ALA A 227 -4.69 10.36 8.49
N ILE A 228 -4.71 9.29 9.29
CA ILE A 228 -3.85 9.09 10.46
C ILE A 228 -2.84 7.95 10.29
N GLY A 229 -3.01 7.14 9.28
CA GLY A 229 -2.11 6.01 8.98
C GLY A 229 -2.62 5.22 7.79
N SER A 230 -1.86 4.22 7.37
CA SER A 230 -2.29 3.27 6.35
C SER A 230 -1.89 1.85 6.71
N GLY A 231 -2.71 0.88 6.33
CA GLY A 231 -2.48 -0.52 6.61
C GLY A 231 -2.85 -1.43 5.45
N VAL A 232 -2.72 -2.73 5.68
CA VAL A 232 -3.12 -3.77 4.74
C VAL A 232 -3.87 -4.85 5.49
N VAL A 233 -4.98 -5.29 4.92
CA VAL A 233 -5.60 -6.58 5.24
C VAL A 233 -5.18 -7.57 4.18
N SER A 234 -4.56 -8.67 4.59
CA SER A 234 -4.21 -9.78 3.71
C SER A 234 -5.13 -10.96 3.95
N ILE A 235 -5.62 -11.55 2.86
CA ILE A 235 -6.50 -12.72 2.91
C ILE A 235 -5.82 -13.87 2.16
N GLY A 236 -5.47 -14.93 2.89
CA GLY A 236 -5.02 -16.18 2.30
C GLY A 236 -6.23 -16.98 1.82
N VAL A 237 -6.29 -17.31 0.53
CA VAL A 237 -7.29 -18.21 -0.03
C VAL A 237 -6.62 -19.54 -0.32
N VAL A 238 -7.04 -20.59 0.39
CA VAL A 238 -6.41 -21.92 0.38
C VAL A 238 -7.41 -23.02 -0.01
N ASP A 239 -6.93 -24.20 -0.36
CA ASP A 239 -7.81 -25.33 -0.65
C ASP A 239 -8.51 -25.84 0.61
N SER A 240 -7.79 -25.88 1.73
CA SER A 240 -8.32 -26.28 3.04
C SER A 240 -7.61 -25.50 4.14
N VAL A 241 -8.35 -25.02 5.14
CA VAL A 241 -7.76 -24.39 6.33
C VAL A 241 -7.43 -25.48 7.33
N LYS A 242 -6.13 -25.67 7.55
CA LYS A 242 -5.65 -26.54 8.63
C LYS A 242 -5.67 -25.77 9.96
N LYS A 243 -6.25 -26.37 10.98
CA LYS A 243 -6.31 -25.78 12.32
C LYS A 243 -5.14 -26.31 13.16
N PHE A 244 -4.46 -25.40 13.82
CA PHE A 244 -3.45 -25.69 14.82
C PHE A 244 -4.02 -25.26 16.19
N THR A 245 -3.77 -26.06 17.22
CA THR A 245 -4.31 -25.79 18.57
C THR A 245 -3.42 -24.87 19.38
N ASP A 246 -2.18 -24.71 18.96
CA ASP A 246 -1.10 -23.97 19.63
C ASP A 246 -0.82 -22.58 19.05
N ILE A 247 -1.44 -22.26 17.92
CA ILE A 247 -1.35 -20.92 17.31
C ILE A 247 -2.74 -20.34 17.01
N SER A 248 -2.86 -19.05 17.18
CA SER A 248 -4.08 -18.28 16.90
C SER A 248 -3.82 -17.21 15.84
N THR A 249 -4.88 -16.57 15.35
CA THR A 249 -4.80 -15.47 14.37
C THR A 249 -3.98 -14.27 14.87
N SER A 250 -3.79 -14.13 16.18
CA SER A 250 -2.94 -13.11 16.80
C SER A 250 -1.47 -13.50 16.92
N THR A 251 -1.13 -14.76 16.63
CA THR A 251 0.27 -15.24 16.69
C THR A 251 1.04 -14.74 15.47
N TRP A 252 2.21 -14.15 15.65
CA TRP A 252 3.01 -13.56 14.58
C TRP A 252 3.31 -14.49 13.41
N CYS A 253 3.42 -15.78 13.65
CA CYS A 253 3.71 -16.79 12.62
C CYS A 253 2.44 -17.41 12.00
N TYR A 254 1.23 -17.06 12.46
CA TYR A 254 -0.03 -17.68 12.02
C TYR A 254 -0.20 -17.68 10.49
N LYS A 255 0.06 -16.55 9.84
CA LYS A 255 0.02 -16.42 8.38
C LYS A 255 0.93 -17.45 7.70
N TYR A 256 2.19 -17.49 8.07
CA TYR A 256 3.19 -18.36 7.46
C TYR A 256 2.91 -19.84 7.70
N VAL A 257 2.56 -20.19 8.94
CA VAL A 257 2.21 -21.57 9.29
C VAL A 257 0.98 -22.05 8.52
N THR A 258 -0.05 -21.21 8.43
CA THR A 258 -1.29 -21.55 7.71
C THR A 258 -1.03 -21.71 6.22
N GLU A 259 -0.26 -20.83 5.59
CA GLU A 259 0.10 -20.91 4.18
C GLU A 259 0.93 -22.16 3.87
N LEU A 260 1.97 -22.44 4.66
CA LEU A 260 2.83 -23.60 4.48
C LEU A 260 2.09 -24.93 4.71
N ALA A 261 1.20 -24.96 5.70
CA ALA A 261 0.38 -26.14 5.96
C ALA A 261 -0.66 -26.39 4.87
N SER A 262 -1.24 -25.30 4.32
CA SER A 262 -2.18 -25.40 3.20
C SER A 262 -1.51 -25.85 1.91
N ALA A 263 -0.24 -25.49 1.73
CA ALA A 263 0.60 -25.97 0.64
C ALA A 263 1.17 -27.39 0.87
N ASN A 264 0.81 -28.06 1.98
CA ASN A 264 1.34 -29.36 2.42
C ASN A 264 2.88 -29.39 2.59
N VAL A 265 3.50 -28.23 2.87
CA VAL A 265 4.94 -28.12 3.17
C VAL A 265 5.22 -28.54 4.61
N ILE A 266 4.30 -28.23 5.53
CA ILE A 266 4.33 -28.65 6.91
C ILE A 266 3.03 -29.34 7.31
N SER A 267 3.11 -30.25 8.29
CA SER A 267 1.95 -30.88 8.93
C SER A 267 2.06 -30.68 10.42
N GLY A 268 0.94 -30.37 11.09
CA GLY A 268 0.85 -30.38 12.55
C GLY A 268 0.84 -31.82 13.08
N TYR A 269 1.20 -31.96 14.34
CA TYR A 269 1.09 -33.20 15.10
C TYR A 269 -0.28 -33.31 15.74
#